data_7549fd6286836adb29fa90b230ac6ecd
#
_entry.id   7549fd6286836adb29fa90b230ac6ecd
#
_cell.length_a   1.000
_cell.length_b   1.000
_cell.length_c   1.000
_cell.angle_alpha   90.00
_cell.angle_beta   90.00
_cell.angle_gamma   90.00
#
_symmetry.space_group_name_H-M   'P 1'
#
loop_
_entity.id
_entity.type
_entity.pdbx_description
1 polymer ?
#
loop_
_entity_poly.entity_id
_entity_poly.type
_entity_poly.pdbx_seq_one_letter_code
_entity_poly.pdbx_strand_id
1 'polypeptide(L)'
;QWLKLQDKDPFDYAKVERKIPASKELKVSFDLQAGQNDKGILQIEFLDENGIACSRMELTDNGIFRMKGGSRFANMMKYEAGKVYHVEAVLSTADRNIQVYVDGKRVGLRMFYAPVAAVERIVFRTGTPRTFPTVDTPADQTYDLPNAGAQDSLTEYGIANVKTSSTDKDASSAFLKYADFSHYADYFNSMEDENIIQAIPNAKASEWMEKNIPLFECPQHNFEEMYYYRWWSLRKHIKETPVGYGMTEFLVQRSYSD
;
A
#
# COMPACT_ATOMS: atom_id res chain seq x y z
N GLN A 1 30.56 2.31 3.33
CA GLN A 1 30.59 3.79 3.41
C GLN A 1 29.39 4.28 4.18
N TRP A 2 29.59 5.24 5.11
CA TRP A 2 28.54 5.87 5.90
C TRP A 2 28.19 7.24 5.31
N LEU A 3 26.92 7.50 5.15
CA LEU A 3 26.40 8.84 4.96
C LEU A 3 26.17 9.45 6.35
N LYS A 4 26.68 10.66 6.57
CA LYS A 4 26.50 11.40 7.83
C LYS A 4 25.54 12.56 7.60
N LEU A 5 24.50 12.63 8.41
CA LEU A 5 23.65 13.80 8.58
C LEU A 5 24.11 14.53 9.84
N GLN A 6 24.56 15.76 9.68
CA GLN A 6 24.99 16.61 10.78
C GLN A 6 24.14 17.87 10.81
N ASP A 7 23.68 18.22 11.97
CA ASP A 7 22.80 19.36 12.18
C ASP A 7 23.11 20.06 13.49
N LYS A 8 23.21 21.37 13.48
CA LYS A 8 23.32 22.24 14.63
C LYS A 8 22.50 23.52 14.47
N ASP A 9 21.76 23.64 13.35
CA ASP A 9 20.94 24.78 13.05
C ASP A 9 19.55 24.64 13.66
N PRO A 10 19.11 25.52 14.57
CA PRO A 10 17.78 25.46 15.14
C PRO A 10 16.65 25.82 14.16
N PHE A 11 16.98 26.36 13.00
CA PHE A 11 16.02 26.90 12.03
C PHE A 11 15.91 26.05 10.75
N ASP A 12 16.82 25.11 10.53
CA ASP A 12 16.87 24.29 9.33
C ASP A 12 17.11 22.82 9.68
N TYR A 13 17.30 21.96 8.69
CA TYR A 13 17.48 20.53 8.85
C TYR A 13 18.43 19.97 7.78
N ALA A 14 19.14 18.91 8.11
CA ALA A 14 19.85 18.08 7.15
C ALA A 14 18.91 16.99 6.62
N LYS A 15 18.82 16.86 5.29
CA LYS A 15 17.94 15.87 4.65
C LYS A 15 18.68 15.10 3.56
N VAL A 16 18.42 13.79 3.49
CA VAL A 16 18.74 12.96 2.34
C VAL A 16 17.49 12.19 1.92
N GLU A 17 17.29 12.09 0.62
CA GLU A 17 16.16 11.40 0.02
C GLU A 17 16.67 10.41 -1.02
N ARG A 18 16.10 9.20 -1.00
CA ARG A 18 16.29 8.19 -2.03
C ARG A 18 14.97 7.93 -2.74
N LYS A 19 14.92 8.20 -4.04
CA LYS A 19 13.82 7.77 -4.89
C LYS A 19 13.99 6.29 -5.23
N ILE A 20 12.87 5.57 -5.26
CA ILE A 20 12.79 4.16 -5.59
C ILE A 20 11.64 3.95 -6.58
N PRO A 21 11.62 2.84 -7.34
CA PRO A 21 10.44 2.48 -8.12
C PRO A 21 9.20 2.38 -7.22
N ALA A 22 8.04 2.79 -7.76
CA ALA A 22 6.76 2.68 -7.07
C ALA A 22 6.54 1.25 -6.57
N SER A 23 6.37 1.08 -5.27
CA SER A 23 6.29 -0.23 -4.62
C SER A 23 5.10 -0.29 -3.69
N LYS A 24 4.25 -1.30 -3.88
CA LYS A 24 3.09 -1.58 -3.00
C LYS A 24 3.49 -2.47 -1.83
N GLU A 25 4.42 -3.39 -2.07
CA GLU A 25 5.01 -4.28 -1.09
C GLU A 25 6.52 -4.03 -1.06
N LEU A 26 6.97 -3.26 -0.09
CA LEU A 26 8.33 -2.76 0.00
C LEU A 26 9.04 -3.29 1.23
N LYS A 27 10.24 -3.83 1.02
CA LYS A 27 11.19 -4.11 2.09
C LYS A 27 12.38 -3.16 1.96
N VAL A 28 12.69 -2.46 3.04
CA VAL A 28 13.82 -1.56 3.17
C VAL A 28 14.70 -2.03 4.30
N SER A 29 16.01 -2.08 4.09
CA SER A 29 16.97 -2.29 5.18
C SER A 29 18.10 -1.28 5.12
N PHE A 30 18.62 -0.91 6.28
CA PHE A 30 19.75 0.00 6.42
C PHE A 30 20.40 -0.15 7.78
N ASP A 31 21.67 0.28 7.87
CA ASP A 31 22.35 0.40 9.14
C ASP A 31 22.25 1.84 9.63
N LEU A 32 21.94 2.02 10.91
CA LEU A 32 21.65 3.28 11.56
C LEU A 32 22.51 3.45 12.79
N GLN A 33 23.13 4.62 12.95
CA GLN A 33 23.88 4.99 14.13
C GLN A 33 23.55 6.43 14.52
N ALA A 34 23.23 6.69 15.77
CA ALA A 34 23.17 8.04 16.32
C ALA A 34 24.42 8.32 17.15
N GLY A 35 25.03 9.48 16.94
CA GLY A 35 26.19 9.91 17.73
C GLY A 35 25.82 10.28 19.18
N GLN A 36 24.54 10.54 19.42
CA GLN A 36 23.97 10.98 20.71
C GLN A 36 22.59 10.35 20.94
N ASN A 37 22.08 10.40 22.16
CA ASN A 37 20.74 9.92 22.53
C ASN A 37 20.03 10.84 23.54
N ASP A 38 20.56 12.01 23.77
CA ASP A 38 20.08 13.02 24.73
C ASP A 38 19.71 14.36 24.07
N LYS A 39 19.79 14.43 22.74
CA LYS A 39 19.48 15.63 21.94
C LYS A 39 19.26 15.26 20.48
N GLY A 40 18.59 16.17 19.77
CA GLY A 40 18.32 16.04 18.34
C GLY A 40 17.29 14.97 18.01
N ILE A 41 16.72 15.10 16.83
CA ILE A 41 15.70 14.19 16.32
C ILE A 41 16.12 13.75 14.92
N LEU A 42 16.01 12.46 14.61
CA LEU A 42 16.09 11.94 13.26
C LEU A 42 14.73 11.37 12.86
N GLN A 43 14.19 11.85 11.76
CA GLN A 43 12.98 11.34 11.12
C GLN A 43 13.36 10.41 9.99
N ILE A 44 12.69 9.26 9.89
CA ILE A 44 12.80 8.31 8.78
C ILE A 44 11.40 8.14 8.21
N GLU A 45 11.20 8.60 6.97
CA GLU A 45 9.88 8.72 6.36
C GLU A 45 9.78 7.89 5.09
N PHE A 46 8.60 7.33 4.85
CA PHE A 46 8.23 6.60 3.64
C PHE A 46 7.12 7.37 2.95
N LEU A 47 7.38 7.86 1.71
CA LEU A 47 6.49 8.78 1.02
C LEU A 47 6.12 8.26 -0.36
N ASP A 48 4.99 8.74 -0.87
CA ASP A 48 4.58 8.58 -2.27
C ASP A 48 5.28 9.59 -3.20
N GLU A 49 4.91 9.59 -4.48
CA GLU A 49 5.40 10.53 -5.48
C GLU A 49 5.11 12.01 -5.16
N ASN A 50 3.99 12.27 -4.47
CA ASN A 50 3.53 13.60 -4.11
C ASN A 50 4.16 14.13 -2.81
N GLY A 51 4.93 13.29 -2.10
CA GLY A 51 5.53 13.63 -0.82
C GLY A 51 4.62 13.40 0.38
N ILE A 52 3.53 12.63 0.22
CA ILE A 52 2.68 12.21 1.33
C ILE A 52 3.38 11.08 2.07
N ALA A 53 3.68 11.31 3.35
CA ALA A 53 4.31 10.31 4.19
C ALA A 53 3.25 9.35 4.75
N CYS A 54 3.33 8.07 4.38
CA CYS A 54 2.43 7.05 4.93
C CYS A 54 2.87 6.54 6.30
N SER A 55 4.16 6.56 6.57
CA SER A 55 4.74 6.13 7.85
C SER A 55 5.99 6.93 8.19
N ARG A 56 6.24 7.05 9.49
CA ARG A 56 7.38 7.79 10.04
C ARG A 56 7.93 7.07 11.26
N MET A 57 9.24 6.84 11.27
CA MET A 57 9.99 6.41 12.44
C MET A 57 10.82 7.59 12.93
N GLU A 58 11.16 7.60 14.23
CA GLU A 58 11.87 8.71 14.84
C GLU A 58 12.83 8.24 15.91
N LEU A 59 14.09 8.66 15.82
CA LEU A 59 15.01 8.69 16.96
C LEU A 59 14.81 10.01 17.70
N THR A 60 14.41 9.94 18.96
CA THR A 60 14.09 11.11 19.77
C THR A 60 15.29 11.60 20.57
N ASP A 61 15.18 12.83 21.05
CA ASP A 61 16.15 13.50 21.92
C ASP A 61 16.29 12.94 23.34
N ASN A 62 15.54 11.91 23.65
CA ASN A 62 15.57 11.22 24.95
C ASN A 62 15.84 9.71 24.81
N GLY A 63 16.49 9.31 23.72
CA GLY A 63 16.97 7.94 23.52
C GLY A 63 15.91 6.91 23.17
N ILE A 64 14.77 7.35 22.64
CA ILE A 64 13.68 6.45 22.21
C ILE A 64 13.64 6.34 20.69
N PHE A 65 13.63 5.13 20.19
CA PHE A 65 13.23 4.83 18.82
C PHE A 65 11.73 4.53 18.83
N ARG A 66 10.96 5.36 18.11
CA ARG A 66 9.50 5.30 18.09
C ARG A 66 8.96 5.36 16.67
N MET A 67 7.71 4.99 16.48
CA MET A 67 7.05 5.01 15.19
C MET A 67 5.65 5.62 15.30
N LYS A 68 5.28 6.44 14.31
CA LYS A 68 3.95 7.02 14.19
C LYS A 68 2.97 5.96 13.64
N GLY A 69 1.85 5.83 14.32
CA GLY A 69 0.73 5.00 13.88
C GLY A 69 -0.58 5.74 14.13
N GLY A 70 -1.31 6.04 13.06
CA GLY A 70 -2.46 6.94 13.15
C GLY A 70 -2.04 8.32 13.70
N SER A 71 -2.74 8.81 14.70
CA SER A 71 -2.48 10.11 15.32
C SER A 71 -1.38 10.13 16.38
N ARG A 72 -0.82 8.98 16.76
CA ARG A 72 0.09 8.87 17.90
C ARG A 72 1.40 8.17 17.55
N PHE A 73 2.46 8.56 18.26
CA PHE A 73 3.70 7.78 18.30
C PHE A 73 3.62 6.66 19.34
N ALA A 74 4.23 5.53 19.02
CA ALA A 74 4.43 4.44 19.95
C ALA A 74 5.91 4.08 20.03
N ASN A 75 6.41 3.95 21.24
CA ASN A 75 7.78 3.57 21.51
C ASN A 75 8.02 2.12 21.06
N MET A 76 9.08 1.90 20.31
CA MET A 76 9.53 0.59 19.89
C MET A 76 10.62 0.06 20.80
N MET A 77 11.66 0.87 21.04
CA MET A 77 12.78 0.50 21.91
C MET A 77 13.57 1.73 22.36
N LYS A 78 14.44 1.55 23.35
CA LYS A 78 15.51 2.51 23.65
C LYS A 78 16.69 2.27 22.72
N TYR A 79 17.38 3.34 22.33
CA TYR A 79 18.61 3.25 21.56
C TYR A 79 19.79 3.86 22.34
N GLU A 80 21.00 3.44 22.01
CA GLU A 80 22.24 3.86 22.64
C GLU A 80 23.08 4.69 21.67
N ALA A 81 23.70 5.77 22.17
CA ALA A 81 24.62 6.57 21.40
C ALA A 81 25.83 5.74 20.94
N GLY A 82 26.26 5.96 19.69
CA GLY A 82 27.41 5.28 19.10
C GLY A 82 27.17 3.83 18.66
N LYS A 83 26.05 3.21 19.03
CA LYS A 83 25.73 1.85 18.64
C LYS A 83 25.13 1.80 17.23
N VAL A 84 25.56 0.83 16.45
CA VAL A 84 25.01 0.54 15.13
C VAL A 84 23.84 -0.42 15.27
N TYR A 85 22.73 -0.13 14.62
CA TYR A 85 21.54 -0.97 14.54
C TYR A 85 21.26 -1.32 13.09
N HIS A 86 21.02 -2.59 12.82
CA HIS A 86 20.46 -3.01 11.53
C HIS A 86 18.95 -2.89 11.57
N VAL A 87 18.39 -1.96 10.81
CA VAL A 87 16.95 -1.69 10.76
C VAL A 87 16.39 -2.25 9.48
N GLU A 88 15.28 -2.98 9.58
CA GLU A 88 14.50 -3.46 8.46
C GLU A 88 13.05 -3.01 8.62
N ALA A 89 12.48 -2.42 7.57
CA ALA A 89 11.09 -2.02 7.50
C ALA A 89 10.40 -2.78 6.36
N VAL A 90 9.27 -3.40 6.65
CA VAL A 90 8.42 -4.09 5.67
C VAL A 90 7.09 -3.34 5.61
N LEU A 91 6.76 -2.82 4.44
CA LEU A 91 5.58 -2.00 4.20
C LEU A 91 4.64 -2.68 3.21
N SER A 92 3.35 -2.67 3.50
CA SER A 92 2.29 -3.10 2.59
C SER A 92 1.27 -1.97 2.45
N THR A 93 1.07 -1.46 1.22
CA THR A 93 0.05 -0.44 0.96
C THR A 93 -1.36 -1.03 0.92
N ALA A 94 -1.49 -2.31 0.57
CA ALA A 94 -2.76 -3.04 0.60
C ALA A 94 -3.27 -3.19 2.04
N ASP A 95 -2.40 -3.65 2.94
CA ASP A 95 -2.70 -3.81 4.36
C ASP A 95 -2.58 -2.50 5.15
N ARG A 96 -2.06 -1.45 4.51
CA ARG A 96 -1.79 -0.14 5.12
C ARG A 96 -0.99 -0.25 6.41
N ASN A 97 0.05 -1.06 6.42
CA ASN A 97 0.86 -1.27 7.61
C ASN A 97 2.37 -1.28 7.33
N ILE A 98 3.11 -1.08 8.40
CA ILE A 98 4.56 -1.20 8.44
C ILE A 98 4.96 -2.08 9.63
N GLN A 99 5.86 -3.01 9.37
CA GLN A 99 6.53 -3.82 10.38
C GLN A 99 8.00 -3.38 10.45
N VAL A 100 8.51 -3.21 11.65
CA VAL A 100 9.90 -2.79 11.87
C VAL A 100 10.64 -3.83 12.69
N TYR A 101 11.82 -4.18 12.22
CA TYR A 101 12.74 -5.09 12.86
C TYR A 101 14.05 -4.35 13.13
N VAL A 102 14.66 -4.61 14.28
CA VAL A 102 15.99 -4.13 14.65
C VAL A 102 16.81 -5.33 15.07
N ASP A 103 17.96 -5.51 14.44
CA ASP A 103 18.87 -6.64 14.65
C ASP A 103 18.13 -7.99 14.55
N GLY A 104 17.21 -8.10 13.57
CA GLY A 104 16.40 -9.29 13.29
C GLY A 104 15.19 -9.50 14.23
N LYS A 105 15.02 -8.68 15.26
CA LYS A 105 13.88 -8.77 16.19
C LYS A 105 12.80 -7.77 15.80
N ARG A 106 11.54 -8.22 15.69
CA ARG A 106 10.41 -7.30 15.45
C ARG A 106 10.19 -6.41 16.68
N VAL A 107 10.32 -5.10 16.48
CA VAL A 107 10.13 -4.08 17.52
C VAL A 107 8.85 -3.26 17.34
N GLY A 108 8.26 -3.27 16.15
CA GLY A 108 7.04 -2.53 15.89
C GLY A 108 6.17 -3.09 14.76
N LEU A 109 4.87 -2.88 14.88
CA LEU A 109 3.86 -3.04 13.83
C LEU A 109 2.86 -1.90 14.01
N ARG A 110 2.64 -1.10 12.96
CA ARG A 110 1.68 0.02 13.00
C ARG A 110 0.97 0.17 11.66
N MET A 111 -0.24 0.69 11.75
CA MET A 111 -0.97 1.13 10.56
C MET A 111 -0.38 2.43 10.02
N PHE A 112 -0.46 2.62 8.71
CA PHE A 112 -0.16 3.90 8.08
C PHE A 112 -1.03 5.01 8.68
N TYR A 113 -0.48 6.20 8.81
CA TYR A 113 -1.24 7.36 9.25
C TYR A 113 -1.81 8.18 8.07
N ALA A 114 -1.30 7.96 6.86
CA ALA A 114 -1.89 8.48 5.63
C ALA A 114 -1.92 7.38 4.55
N PRO A 115 -3.00 7.28 3.76
CA PRO A 115 -3.07 6.31 2.67
C PRO A 115 -2.18 6.77 1.50
N VAL A 116 -1.45 5.83 0.91
CA VAL A 116 -0.68 6.03 -0.33
C VAL A 116 -0.92 4.84 -1.27
N ALA A 117 -0.88 5.09 -2.57
CA ALA A 117 -1.03 4.04 -3.57
C ALA A 117 0.24 3.17 -3.71
N ALA A 118 1.41 3.79 -3.53
CA ALA A 118 2.72 3.15 -3.55
C ALA A 118 3.70 3.98 -2.72
N VAL A 119 4.80 3.35 -2.30
CA VAL A 119 5.95 4.05 -1.70
C VAL A 119 7.00 4.26 -2.77
N GLU A 120 7.48 5.50 -2.92
CA GLU A 120 8.42 5.91 -3.96
C GLU A 120 9.63 6.66 -3.45
N ARG A 121 9.61 7.03 -2.16
CA ARG A 121 10.69 7.80 -1.53
C ARG A 121 10.96 7.32 -0.12
N ILE A 122 12.24 7.31 0.22
CA ILE A 122 12.73 7.09 1.58
C ILE A 122 13.49 8.35 1.97
N VAL A 123 13.13 8.95 3.08
CA VAL A 123 13.71 10.20 3.56
C VAL A 123 14.30 9.99 4.94
N PHE A 124 15.52 10.49 5.12
CA PHE A 124 16.16 10.67 6.42
C PHE A 124 16.34 12.15 6.63
N ARG A 125 15.85 12.68 7.74
CA ARG A 125 15.88 14.11 8.01
C ARG A 125 16.07 14.38 9.49
N THR A 126 16.89 15.35 9.81
CA THR A 126 17.02 15.87 11.18
C THR A 126 15.88 16.83 11.49
N GLY A 127 15.59 17.02 12.77
CA GLY A 127 14.59 17.97 13.24
C GLY A 127 13.13 17.52 13.04
N THR A 128 12.21 18.32 13.56
CA THR A 128 10.78 18.04 13.48
C THR A 128 10.23 18.35 12.09
N PRO A 129 9.43 17.46 11.49
CA PRO A 129 8.86 17.70 10.18
C PRO A 129 7.85 18.85 10.21
N ARG A 130 7.86 19.65 9.16
CA ARG A 130 6.78 20.59 8.88
C ARG A 130 5.72 19.87 8.06
N THR A 131 4.59 19.56 8.66
CA THR A 131 3.46 18.93 7.98
C THR A 131 2.19 19.68 8.32
N PHE A 132 1.37 19.96 7.33
CA PHE A 132 0.04 20.52 7.58
C PHE A 132 -0.90 19.42 8.03
N PRO A 133 -1.79 19.64 9.01
CA PRO A 133 -2.82 18.71 9.33
C PRO A 133 -3.73 18.50 8.12
N THR A 134 -4.09 17.24 7.88
CA THR A 134 -5.06 16.82 6.85
C THR A 134 -6.27 16.18 7.50
N VAL A 135 -7.31 15.91 6.72
CA VAL A 135 -8.49 15.17 7.22
C VAL A 135 -8.09 13.80 7.77
N ASP A 136 -7.11 13.14 7.12
CA ASP A 136 -6.63 11.81 7.50
C ASP A 136 -5.58 11.87 8.63
N THR A 137 -4.92 13.01 8.78
CA THR A 137 -3.88 13.21 9.80
C THR A 137 -4.07 14.50 10.58
N PRO A 138 -5.21 14.67 11.28
CA PRO A 138 -5.53 15.93 11.97
C PRO A 138 -4.60 16.26 13.13
N ALA A 139 -3.86 15.29 13.64
CA ALA A 139 -2.87 15.49 14.71
C ALA A 139 -1.48 15.86 14.17
N ASP A 140 -1.26 15.84 12.86
CA ASP A 140 -0.02 16.29 12.24
C ASP A 140 -0.03 17.81 12.16
N GLN A 141 0.47 18.44 13.18
CA GLN A 141 0.58 19.89 13.21
C GLN A 141 1.85 20.36 12.50
N THR A 142 1.70 21.39 11.69
CA THR A 142 2.82 22.08 11.10
C THR A 142 3.21 23.26 11.96
N TYR A 143 4.49 23.34 12.20
CA TYR A 143 5.09 24.56 12.73
C TYR A 143 5.83 25.24 11.57
N ASP A 144 5.51 26.48 11.30
CA ASP A 144 6.16 27.26 10.24
C ASP A 144 7.63 27.53 10.52
N LEU A 145 8.00 27.48 11.79
CA LEU A 145 9.38 27.63 12.25
C LEU A 145 9.81 26.40 13.04
N PRO A 146 11.03 25.90 12.85
CA PRO A 146 11.62 24.96 13.79
C PRO A 146 11.61 25.58 15.18
N ASN A 147 11.55 24.74 16.22
CA ASN A 147 11.64 25.23 17.60
C ASN A 147 12.98 25.93 17.78
N ALA A 148 12.94 27.25 17.74
CA ALA A 148 14.11 28.06 18.01
C ALA A 148 14.64 27.73 19.40
N GLY A 149 15.88 27.41 19.52
CA GLY A 149 16.54 27.06 20.79
C GLY A 149 16.66 25.56 21.08
N ALA A 150 16.18 24.67 20.19
CA ALA A 150 16.27 23.24 20.42
C ALA A 150 17.68 22.64 20.17
N GLN A 151 18.57 23.33 19.45
CA GLN A 151 19.89 22.77 19.10
C GLN A 151 21.02 23.80 19.07
N ASP A 152 21.64 24.00 20.21
CA ASP A 152 22.94 24.72 20.28
C ASP A 152 24.13 23.75 20.06
N SER A 153 23.90 22.46 19.95
CA SER A 153 24.94 21.45 19.88
C SER A 153 24.76 20.56 18.67
N LEU A 154 25.88 20.24 18.01
CA LEU A 154 25.92 19.34 16.88
C LEU A 154 25.24 17.99 17.19
N THR A 155 24.33 17.58 16.33
CA THR A 155 23.79 16.24 16.27
C THR A 155 24.29 15.51 15.03
N GLU A 156 24.58 14.23 15.16
CA GLU A 156 25.13 13.42 14.10
C GLU A 156 24.39 12.08 14.00
N TYR A 157 23.99 11.73 12.78
CA TYR A 157 23.39 10.44 12.46
C TYR A 157 24.12 9.82 11.28
N GLY A 158 24.47 8.56 11.39
CA GLY A 158 25.07 7.76 10.35
C GLY A 158 24.05 6.82 9.74
N ILE A 159 24.02 6.75 8.40
CA ILE A 159 23.20 5.84 7.63
C ILE A 159 24.09 5.11 6.64
N ALA A 160 23.96 3.78 6.58
CA ALA A 160 24.73 2.96 5.64
C ALA A 160 23.90 1.81 5.07
N ASN A 161 24.41 1.18 4.03
CA ASN A 161 23.86 -0.09 3.49
C ASN A 161 22.37 -0.05 3.16
N VAL A 162 21.85 1.10 2.70
CA VAL A 162 20.42 1.22 2.33
C VAL A 162 20.14 0.31 1.13
N LYS A 163 19.29 -0.70 1.35
CA LYS A 163 18.81 -1.64 0.35
C LYS A 163 17.30 -1.60 0.29
N THR A 164 16.77 -1.77 -0.91
CA THR A 164 15.34 -1.86 -1.14
C THR A 164 15.04 -3.06 -2.02
N SER A 165 13.98 -3.76 -1.73
CA SER A 165 13.41 -4.79 -2.60
C SER A 165 11.89 -4.66 -2.58
N SER A 166 11.26 -4.80 -3.75
CA SER A 166 9.82 -4.92 -3.88
C SER A 166 9.48 -6.38 -4.08
N THR A 167 8.42 -6.83 -3.43
CA THR A 167 7.79 -8.11 -3.66
C THR A 167 6.51 -7.97 -4.48
N ASP A 168 6.29 -6.76 -5.02
CA ASP A 168 5.23 -6.55 -5.98
C ASP A 168 5.38 -7.59 -7.08
N LYS A 169 4.32 -8.34 -7.31
CA LYS A 169 4.26 -9.18 -8.52
C LYS A 169 4.45 -8.24 -9.71
N ASP A 170 5.33 -8.60 -10.61
CA ASP A 170 5.64 -7.78 -11.79
C ASP A 170 4.37 -7.19 -12.39
N ALA A 171 4.37 -5.91 -12.72
CA ALA A 171 3.23 -5.24 -13.34
C ALA A 171 2.81 -5.92 -14.66
N SER A 172 3.69 -6.70 -15.28
CA SER A 172 3.38 -7.58 -16.42
C SER A 172 2.41 -8.72 -16.07
N SER A 173 2.25 -9.06 -14.78
CA SER A 173 1.27 -10.03 -14.28
C SER A 173 0.03 -9.37 -13.67
N ALA A 174 -0.03 -8.04 -13.63
CA ALA A 174 -1.15 -7.30 -13.01
C ALA A 174 -2.41 -7.23 -13.88
N PHE A 175 -2.36 -7.70 -15.10
CA PHE A 175 -3.56 -7.82 -15.93
C PHE A 175 -4.13 -9.22 -15.78
N LEU A 176 -5.33 -9.30 -15.20
CA LEU A 176 -6.11 -10.53 -15.18
C LEU A 176 -6.35 -10.99 -16.63
N LYS A 177 -6.17 -12.27 -16.87
CA LYS A 177 -6.46 -12.87 -18.17
C LYS A 177 -7.70 -13.72 -18.04
N TYR A 178 -8.61 -13.63 -19.00
CA TYR A 178 -9.82 -14.44 -18.98
C TYR A 178 -9.52 -15.94 -18.93
N ALA A 179 -8.42 -16.38 -19.53
CA ALA A 179 -7.98 -17.78 -19.46
C ALA A 179 -7.86 -18.35 -18.04
N ASP A 180 -7.55 -17.48 -17.04
CA ASP A 180 -7.42 -17.90 -15.65
C ASP A 180 -8.79 -18.14 -15.00
N PHE A 181 -9.88 -17.60 -15.57
CA PHE A 181 -11.26 -17.65 -15.07
C PHE A 181 -12.22 -18.41 -15.99
N SER A 182 -11.76 -18.89 -17.16
CA SER A 182 -12.61 -19.56 -18.15
C SER A 182 -13.29 -20.83 -17.60
N HIS A 183 -12.64 -21.48 -16.64
CA HIS A 183 -13.16 -22.67 -15.96
C HIS A 183 -14.53 -22.43 -15.29
N TYR A 184 -14.85 -21.21 -14.89
CA TYR A 184 -16.17 -20.89 -14.34
C TYR A 184 -17.30 -21.06 -15.36
N ALA A 185 -17.09 -20.62 -16.60
CA ALA A 185 -18.11 -20.84 -17.64
C ALA A 185 -18.36 -22.31 -17.92
N ASP A 186 -17.30 -23.12 -17.99
CA ASP A 186 -17.40 -24.55 -18.20
C ASP A 186 -18.09 -25.26 -17.01
N TYR A 187 -17.74 -24.85 -15.79
CA TYR A 187 -18.34 -25.35 -14.57
C TYR A 187 -19.84 -25.08 -14.53
N PHE A 188 -20.29 -23.84 -14.77
CA PHE A 188 -21.72 -23.50 -14.76
C PHE A 188 -22.49 -24.14 -15.91
N ASN A 189 -21.87 -24.29 -17.07
CA ASN A 189 -22.47 -25.02 -18.18
C ASN A 189 -22.70 -26.51 -17.83
N SER A 190 -21.82 -27.09 -17.01
CA SER A 190 -21.96 -28.50 -16.57
C SER A 190 -23.06 -28.72 -15.52
N MET A 191 -23.49 -27.65 -14.85
CA MET A 191 -24.51 -27.73 -13.80
C MET A 191 -25.94 -27.65 -14.33
N GLU A 192 -26.12 -27.28 -15.60
CA GLU A 192 -27.45 -27.01 -16.16
C GLU A 192 -27.60 -27.58 -17.57
N ASP A 193 -28.63 -28.40 -17.78
CA ASP A 193 -29.10 -28.78 -19.09
C ASP A 193 -29.74 -27.54 -19.77
N GLU A 194 -29.24 -27.14 -20.93
CA GLU A 194 -29.77 -26.01 -21.68
C GLU A 194 -31.09 -26.37 -22.39
N ASN A 195 -32.16 -26.52 -21.61
CA ASN A 195 -33.48 -26.87 -22.13
C ASN A 195 -34.12 -25.75 -22.97
N ILE A 196 -33.65 -24.49 -22.80
CA ILE A 196 -34.10 -23.33 -23.53
C ILE A 196 -32.87 -22.62 -24.10
N ILE A 197 -32.78 -22.64 -25.42
CA ILE A 197 -31.68 -21.97 -26.13
C ILE A 197 -31.95 -20.45 -26.13
N GLN A 198 -31.03 -19.70 -25.52
CA GLN A 198 -31.08 -18.26 -25.44
C GLN A 198 -30.33 -17.60 -26.63
N ALA A 199 -30.46 -16.28 -26.81
CA ALA A 199 -29.72 -15.53 -27.83
C ALA A 199 -28.20 -15.76 -27.75
N ILE A 200 -27.69 -15.99 -26.53
CA ILE A 200 -26.30 -16.38 -26.25
C ILE A 200 -26.32 -17.74 -25.57
N PRO A 201 -26.19 -18.85 -26.29
CA PRO A 201 -26.27 -20.20 -25.73
C PRO A 201 -25.07 -20.55 -24.84
N ASN A 202 -25.21 -21.60 -24.03
CA ASN A 202 -24.15 -22.09 -23.13
C ASN A 202 -22.83 -22.35 -23.86
N ALA A 203 -22.88 -22.86 -25.09
CA ALA A 203 -21.69 -23.08 -25.93
C ALA A 203 -20.93 -21.78 -26.26
N LYS A 204 -21.57 -20.62 -26.13
CA LYS A 204 -20.98 -19.31 -26.36
C LYS A 204 -20.73 -18.52 -25.08
N ALA A 205 -21.01 -19.10 -23.92
CA ALA A 205 -20.89 -18.42 -22.64
C ALA A 205 -19.47 -17.89 -22.37
N SER A 206 -18.47 -18.73 -22.55
CA SER A 206 -17.07 -18.38 -22.33
C SER A 206 -16.59 -17.25 -23.25
N GLU A 207 -16.88 -17.37 -24.56
CA GLU A 207 -16.52 -16.32 -25.54
C GLU A 207 -17.21 -15.00 -25.23
N TRP A 208 -18.47 -15.04 -24.81
CA TRP A 208 -19.23 -13.84 -24.47
C TRP A 208 -18.68 -13.18 -23.20
N MET A 209 -18.38 -13.96 -22.18
CA MET A 209 -17.81 -13.45 -20.94
C MET A 209 -16.45 -12.80 -21.18
N GLU A 210 -15.57 -13.43 -21.94
CA GLU A 210 -14.26 -12.88 -22.30
C GLU A 210 -14.36 -11.47 -22.90
N LYS A 211 -15.36 -11.25 -23.75
CA LYS A 211 -15.52 -9.99 -24.50
C LYS A 211 -16.29 -8.90 -23.76
N ASN A 212 -17.14 -9.26 -22.82
CA ASN A 212 -18.17 -8.36 -22.32
C ASN A 212 -18.12 -8.08 -20.82
N ILE A 213 -17.34 -8.83 -20.03
CA ILE A 213 -17.31 -8.62 -18.58
C ILE A 213 -15.95 -8.12 -18.11
N PRO A 214 -15.90 -7.26 -17.09
CA PRO A 214 -14.66 -6.99 -16.38
C PRO A 214 -14.22 -8.24 -15.61
N LEU A 215 -12.90 -8.46 -15.51
CA LEU A 215 -12.37 -9.56 -14.74
C LEU A 215 -12.25 -9.18 -13.26
N PHE A 216 -12.43 -10.16 -12.39
CA PHE A 216 -12.41 -9.99 -10.95
C PHE A 216 -11.68 -11.17 -10.31
N GLU A 217 -10.71 -10.87 -9.44
CA GLU A 217 -9.99 -11.84 -8.63
C GLU A 217 -10.24 -11.53 -7.15
N CYS A 218 -10.52 -12.56 -6.37
CA CYS A 218 -10.77 -12.43 -4.94
C CYS A 218 -10.15 -13.61 -4.17
N PRO A 219 -9.40 -13.36 -3.08
CA PRO A 219 -8.88 -14.44 -2.23
C PRO A 219 -9.98 -15.34 -1.64
N GLN A 220 -11.21 -14.83 -1.55
CA GLN A 220 -12.39 -15.60 -1.12
C GLN A 220 -13.09 -16.14 -2.36
N HIS A 221 -12.75 -17.38 -2.75
CA HIS A 221 -13.27 -18.04 -3.96
C HIS A 221 -14.79 -18.03 -4.08
N ASN A 222 -15.54 -18.09 -2.98
CA ASN A 222 -17.01 -18.03 -3.02
C ASN A 222 -17.53 -16.72 -3.61
N PHE A 223 -16.87 -15.59 -3.34
CA PHE A 223 -17.25 -14.31 -3.95
C PHE A 223 -16.85 -14.22 -5.41
N GLU A 224 -15.70 -14.77 -5.75
CA GLU A 224 -15.22 -14.82 -7.13
C GLU A 224 -16.15 -15.71 -7.98
N GLU A 225 -16.48 -16.92 -7.50
CA GLU A 225 -17.45 -17.80 -8.15
C GLU A 225 -18.82 -17.14 -8.31
N MET A 226 -19.34 -16.47 -7.27
CA MET A 226 -20.60 -15.74 -7.33
C MET A 226 -20.56 -14.62 -8.37
N TYR A 227 -19.43 -13.88 -8.47
CA TYR A 227 -19.25 -12.84 -9.47
C TYR A 227 -19.40 -13.38 -10.89
N TYR A 228 -18.66 -14.45 -11.24
CA TYR A 228 -18.73 -15.05 -12.57
C TYR A 228 -20.06 -15.75 -12.83
N TYR A 229 -20.67 -16.36 -11.81
CA TYR A 229 -22.02 -16.92 -11.93
C TYR A 229 -23.07 -15.86 -12.29
N ARG A 230 -22.99 -14.69 -11.68
CA ARG A 230 -23.93 -13.59 -11.99
C ARG A 230 -23.82 -13.14 -13.45
N TRP A 231 -22.63 -13.02 -14.00
CA TRP A 231 -22.43 -12.69 -15.39
C TRP A 231 -22.88 -13.81 -16.34
N TRP A 232 -22.52 -15.06 -16.01
CA TRP A 232 -22.96 -16.23 -16.75
C TRP A 232 -24.49 -16.33 -16.78
N SER A 233 -25.18 -16.09 -15.67
CA SER A 233 -26.64 -16.07 -15.59
C SER A 233 -27.23 -14.88 -16.34
N LEU A 234 -26.65 -13.66 -16.19
CA LEU A 234 -27.14 -12.44 -16.82
C LEU A 234 -27.26 -12.56 -18.35
N ARG A 235 -26.29 -13.21 -19.01
CA ARG A 235 -26.33 -13.42 -20.47
C ARG A 235 -27.59 -14.17 -20.93
N LYS A 236 -28.16 -15.03 -20.10
CA LYS A 236 -29.37 -15.79 -20.42
C LYS A 236 -30.62 -14.91 -20.51
N HIS A 237 -30.58 -13.75 -19.86
CA HIS A 237 -31.64 -12.77 -19.87
C HIS A 237 -31.56 -11.83 -21.09
N ILE A 238 -30.50 -11.92 -21.89
CA ILE A 238 -30.36 -11.13 -23.12
C ILE A 238 -31.20 -11.78 -24.23
N LYS A 239 -32.10 -11.00 -24.84
CA LYS A 239 -32.95 -11.41 -25.92
C LYS A 239 -32.62 -10.59 -27.16
N GLU A 240 -32.61 -11.25 -28.31
CA GLU A 240 -32.50 -10.59 -29.58
C GLU A 240 -33.92 -10.20 -30.08
N THR A 241 -34.07 -8.94 -30.46
CA THR A 241 -35.32 -8.41 -30.97
C THR A 241 -35.09 -7.76 -32.35
N PRO A 242 -36.16 -7.51 -33.16
CA PRO A 242 -36.00 -6.86 -34.46
C PRO A 242 -35.36 -5.47 -34.43
N VAL A 243 -35.31 -4.83 -33.24
CA VAL A 243 -34.76 -3.48 -33.05
C VAL A 243 -33.44 -3.48 -32.25
N GLY A 244 -32.90 -4.67 -31.92
CA GLY A 244 -31.65 -4.83 -31.15
C GLY A 244 -31.78 -5.81 -30.00
N TYR A 245 -30.87 -5.71 -29.04
CA TYR A 245 -30.90 -6.57 -27.86
C TYR A 245 -31.65 -5.91 -26.70
N GLY A 246 -32.48 -6.70 -26.02
CA GLY A 246 -33.16 -6.32 -24.79
C GLY A 246 -32.77 -7.25 -23.66
N MET A 247 -32.97 -6.81 -22.42
CA MET A 247 -32.79 -7.61 -21.23
C MET A 247 -34.15 -7.87 -20.60
N THR A 248 -34.44 -9.13 -20.28
CA THR A 248 -35.72 -9.54 -19.70
C THR A 248 -35.52 -10.06 -18.27
N GLU A 249 -36.54 -9.91 -17.44
CA GLU A 249 -36.52 -10.46 -16.08
C GLU A 249 -36.60 -11.99 -16.07
N PHE A 250 -37.27 -12.56 -17.07
CA PHE A 250 -37.51 -14.01 -17.16
C PHE A 250 -36.67 -14.67 -18.24
N LEU A 251 -36.17 -15.89 -17.96
CA LEU A 251 -35.47 -16.72 -18.94
C LEU A 251 -36.40 -17.14 -20.09
N VAL A 252 -37.67 -17.34 -19.79
CA VAL A 252 -38.72 -17.68 -20.77
C VAL A 252 -39.52 -16.41 -21.07
N GLN A 253 -39.71 -16.12 -22.36
CA GLN A 253 -40.55 -15.02 -22.79
C GLN A 253 -41.99 -15.23 -22.30
N ARG A 254 -42.59 -14.23 -21.69
CA ARG A 254 -43.96 -14.22 -21.21
C ARG A 254 -44.67 -13.01 -21.82
N SER A 255 -45.99 -13.14 -22.02
CA SER A 255 -46.80 -12.08 -22.66
C SER A 255 -46.85 -10.76 -21.89
N TYR A 256 -46.31 -10.71 -20.66
CA TYR A 256 -46.30 -9.53 -19.81
C TYR A 256 -44.87 -9.13 -19.36
N SER A 257 -43.87 -9.68 -20.00
CA SER A 257 -42.45 -9.49 -19.63
C SER A 257 -41.66 -8.66 -20.62
N ASP A 258 -42.32 -7.94 -21.49
CA ASP A 258 -41.68 -7.09 -22.52
C ASP A 258 -41.44 -5.67 -21.99
#